data_6e0f00480ad5ff61bb87f844575f0e5c
#
_entry.id   6e0f00480ad5ff61bb87f844575f0e5c
#
_cell.length_a   1.000
_cell.length_b   1.000
_cell.length_c   1.000
_cell.angle_alpha   90.00
_cell.angle_beta   90.00
_cell.angle_gamma   90.00
#
_symmetry.space_group_name_H-M   'P 1'
#
loop_
_entity.id
_entity.type
_entity.pdbx_description
1 polymer ?
#
loop_
_entity_poly.entity_id
_entity_poly.type
_entity_poly.pdbx_seq_one_letter_code
_entity_poly.pdbx_strand_id
1 'polypeptide(L)'
;MKKIGIMTMHRIINYGSYLQAYALKKLIENISDAKVEFIDYEFGEVLVDSAGKKSIIEKIHENRTITSYLKKKAFIRNNQKSYELYLQDLGVFEKNYDHAIDLLVIGSDEVFNCMQGYPVGYSKNLFGESYEDIKTISY
;
A
#
# COMPACT_ATOMS: atom_id res chain seq x y z
N MET A 1 5.70 18.38 19.22
CA MET A 1 5.37 16.94 19.23
C MET A 1 6.02 16.36 17.98
N LYS A 2 6.79 15.29 18.09
CA LYS A 2 7.44 14.67 16.95
C LYS A 2 6.40 14.03 16.02
N LYS A 3 6.70 14.04 14.73
CA LYS A 3 5.89 13.38 13.69
C LYS A 3 6.66 12.21 13.10
N ILE A 4 6.01 11.06 13.01
CA ILE A 4 6.57 9.85 12.37
C ILE A 4 5.68 9.48 11.19
N GLY A 5 6.27 9.45 10.01
CA GLY A 5 5.62 8.96 8.80
C GLY A 5 5.82 7.46 8.62
N ILE A 6 4.78 6.74 8.25
CA ILE A 6 4.85 5.34 7.84
C ILE A 6 4.55 5.27 6.35
N MET A 7 5.50 4.78 5.56
CA MET A 7 5.33 4.53 4.13
C MET A 7 5.29 3.02 3.90
N THR A 8 4.13 2.51 3.51
CA THR A 8 3.88 1.08 3.28
C THR A 8 2.78 0.91 2.23
N MET A 9 2.46 -0.31 1.88
CA MET A 9 1.41 -0.61 0.89
C MET A 9 -0.02 -0.49 1.44
N HIS A 10 -0.27 0.49 2.31
CA HIS A 10 -1.54 0.67 3.01
C HIS A 10 -2.74 0.95 2.09
N ARG A 11 -2.52 1.37 0.82
CA ARG A 11 -3.59 1.57 -0.17
C ARG A 11 -3.81 0.38 -1.10
N ILE A 12 -3.08 -0.70 -0.94
CA ILE A 12 -3.33 -1.93 -1.70
C ILE A 12 -4.40 -2.76 -1.01
N ILE A 13 -5.40 -3.22 -1.75
CA ILE A 13 -6.50 -4.04 -1.22
C ILE A 13 -5.96 -5.42 -0.85
N ASN A 14 -5.37 -5.50 0.32
CA ASN A 14 -4.81 -6.71 0.92
C ASN A 14 -4.95 -6.64 2.44
N TYR A 15 -5.64 -7.59 3.04
CA TYR A 15 -5.84 -7.63 4.49
C TYR A 15 -4.54 -7.81 5.28
N GLY A 16 -3.57 -8.53 4.71
CA GLY A 16 -2.24 -8.69 5.31
C GLY A 16 -1.53 -7.34 5.42
N SER A 17 -1.48 -6.59 4.32
CA SER A 17 -0.88 -5.25 4.29
C SER A 17 -1.58 -4.28 5.25
N TYR A 18 -2.91 -4.35 5.35
CA TYR A 18 -3.67 -3.56 6.33
C TYR A 18 -3.27 -3.91 7.77
N LEU A 19 -3.28 -5.19 8.12
CA LEU A 19 -2.95 -5.63 9.48
C LEU A 19 -1.51 -5.26 9.88
N GLN A 20 -0.56 -5.37 8.97
CA GLN A 20 0.81 -4.95 9.19
C GLN A 20 0.91 -3.44 9.40
N ALA A 21 0.26 -2.64 8.56
CA ALA A 21 0.21 -1.19 8.70
C ALA A 21 -0.41 -0.77 10.04
N TYR A 22 -1.52 -1.39 10.42
CA TYR A 22 -2.19 -1.16 11.70
C TYR A 22 -1.31 -1.51 12.89
N ALA A 23 -0.71 -2.71 12.88
CA ALA A 23 0.16 -3.17 13.95
C ALA A 23 1.40 -2.26 14.12
N LEU A 24 2.04 -1.87 13.01
CA LEU A 24 3.18 -0.97 13.04
C LEU A 24 2.80 0.40 13.61
N LYS A 25 1.68 0.99 13.15
CA LYS A 25 1.17 2.25 13.70
C LYS A 25 0.95 2.14 15.21
N LYS A 26 0.24 1.10 15.66
CA LYS A 26 -0.06 0.89 17.08
C LYS A 26 1.20 0.66 17.91
N LEU A 27 2.18 -0.06 17.38
CA LEU A 27 3.46 -0.26 18.04
C LEU A 27 4.18 1.08 18.28
N ILE A 28 4.28 1.92 17.25
CA ILE A 28 4.95 3.21 17.35
C ILE A 28 4.19 4.15 18.30
N GLU A 29 2.87 4.22 18.23
CA GLU A 29 2.03 5.01 19.12
C GLU A 29 2.19 4.58 20.59
N ASN A 30 2.39 3.27 20.86
CA ASN A 30 2.55 2.77 22.22
C ASN A 30 3.93 3.02 22.82
N ILE A 31 4.98 3.14 22.00
CA ILE A 31 6.36 3.31 22.47
C ILE A 31 6.85 4.76 22.37
N SER A 32 6.05 5.66 21.83
CA SER A 32 6.43 7.06 21.65
C SER A 32 5.22 8.00 21.78
N ASP A 33 5.49 9.24 22.18
CA ASP A 33 4.48 10.32 22.19
C ASP A 33 4.39 11.03 20.83
N ALA A 34 4.84 10.40 19.75
CA ALA A 34 4.85 10.99 18.43
C ALA A 34 3.48 10.88 17.76
N LYS A 35 3.13 11.87 16.95
CA LYS A 35 2.01 11.75 16.01
C LYS A 35 2.43 10.85 14.86
N VAL A 36 1.67 9.77 14.62
CA VAL A 36 1.95 8.80 13.56
C VAL A 36 0.98 9.00 12.39
N GLU A 37 1.52 9.20 11.20
CA GLU A 37 0.76 9.43 9.98
C GLU A 37 1.23 8.45 8.87
N PHE A 38 0.33 8.06 7.98
CA PHE A 38 0.72 7.33 6.78
C PHE A 38 1.14 8.32 5.70
N ILE A 39 2.26 8.01 5.05
CA ILE A 39 2.81 8.77 3.92
C ILE A 39 2.58 7.96 2.65
N ASP A 40 1.99 8.59 1.66
CA ASP A 40 1.77 7.99 0.35
C ASP A 40 3.06 8.03 -0.50
N TYR A 41 3.12 7.15 -1.47
CA TYR A 41 4.19 7.07 -2.46
C TYR A 41 3.60 7.10 -3.87
N GLU A 42 4.39 7.53 -4.83
CA GLU A 42 4.00 7.50 -6.22
C GLU A 42 4.24 6.12 -6.83
N PHE A 43 3.31 5.66 -7.65
CA PHE A 43 3.49 4.41 -8.38
C PHE A 43 4.58 4.58 -9.45
N GLY A 44 5.42 3.58 -9.55
CA GLY A 44 6.51 3.57 -10.50
C GLY A 44 6.22 2.76 -11.77
N GLU A 45 7.21 2.69 -12.64
CA GLU A 45 7.14 1.86 -13.84
C GLU A 45 7.28 0.38 -13.49
N VAL A 46 6.55 -0.47 -14.21
CA VAL A 46 6.70 -1.92 -14.09
C VAL A 46 7.96 -2.34 -14.86
N LEU A 47 9.00 -2.73 -14.12
CA LEU A 47 10.30 -3.10 -14.71
C LEU A 47 10.27 -4.47 -15.40
N VAL A 48 9.35 -5.33 -15.03
CA VAL A 48 9.22 -6.67 -15.60
C VAL A 48 7.78 -6.87 -16.04
N ASP A 49 7.58 -7.06 -17.33
CA ASP A 49 6.29 -7.41 -17.89
C ASP A 49 5.81 -8.76 -17.33
N SER A 50 5.17 -8.73 -16.20
CA SER A 50 4.40 -9.85 -15.71
C SER A 50 3.15 -9.97 -16.58
N ALA A 51 3.23 -10.84 -17.57
CA ALA A 51 2.16 -11.28 -18.46
C ALA A 51 1.17 -10.16 -18.87
N GLY A 52 1.23 -9.78 -20.13
CA GLY A 52 0.43 -8.70 -20.75
C GLY A 52 -1.02 -8.65 -20.27
N LYS A 53 -1.64 -7.49 -20.36
CA LYS A 53 -3.04 -7.27 -19.94
C LYS A 53 -3.93 -8.38 -20.55
N LYS A 54 -4.27 -9.37 -19.74
CA LYS A 54 -5.13 -10.47 -20.15
C LYS A 54 -6.44 -9.92 -20.70
N SER A 55 -6.81 -10.37 -21.88
CA SER A 55 -8.08 -10.00 -22.51
C SER A 55 -9.26 -10.44 -21.62
N ILE A 56 -10.43 -9.83 -21.81
CA ILE A 56 -11.65 -10.24 -21.07
C ILE A 56 -11.94 -11.73 -21.31
N ILE A 57 -11.67 -12.22 -22.53
CA ILE A 57 -11.87 -13.62 -22.94
C ILE A 57 -10.93 -14.55 -22.15
N GLU A 58 -9.65 -14.20 -22.00
CA GLU A 58 -8.68 -14.96 -21.19
C GLU A 58 -9.06 -14.98 -19.71
N LYS A 59 -9.53 -13.85 -19.17
CA LYS A 59 -10.03 -13.76 -17.78
C LYS A 59 -11.26 -14.64 -17.53
N ILE A 60 -12.16 -14.74 -18.53
CA ILE A 60 -13.33 -15.64 -18.46
C ILE A 60 -12.89 -17.08 -18.53
N HIS A 61 -11.94 -17.39 -19.42
CA HIS A 61 -11.41 -18.76 -19.59
C HIS A 61 -10.70 -19.26 -18.31
N GLU A 62 -9.92 -18.42 -17.66
CA GLU A 62 -9.29 -18.73 -16.35
C GLU A 62 -10.31 -18.98 -15.24
N ASN A 63 -11.44 -18.29 -15.26
CA ASN A 63 -12.50 -18.47 -14.25
C ASN A 63 -13.48 -19.60 -14.61
N ARG A 64 -13.25 -20.34 -15.69
CA ARG A 64 -14.01 -21.50 -16.19
C ARG A 64 -15.49 -21.25 -16.53
N THR A 65 -16.11 -20.18 -16.00
CA THR A 65 -17.51 -19.82 -16.29
C THR A 65 -17.74 -18.33 -16.11
N ILE A 66 -18.70 -17.77 -16.86
CA ILE A 66 -19.13 -16.37 -16.72
C ILE A 66 -19.63 -16.07 -15.30
N THR A 67 -20.31 -17.04 -14.68
CA THR A 67 -20.82 -16.89 -13.31
C THR A 67 -19.73 -16.78 -12.26
N SER A 68 -18.63 -17.54 -12.39
CA SER A 68 -17.48 -17.39 -11.49
C SER A 68 -16.74 -16.06 -11.69
N TYR A 69 -16.64 -15.57 -12.91
CA TYR A 69 -16.09 -14.26 -13.21
C TYR A 69 -16.92 -13.13 -12.55
N LEU A 70 -18.26 -13.19 -12.68
CA LEU A 70 -19.17 -12.21 -12.06
C LEU A 70 -19.12 -12.26 -10.52
N LYS A 71 -19.08 -13.46 -9.95
CA LYS A 71 -18.91 -13.65 -8.48
C LYS A 71 -17.60 -13.05 -8.00
N LYS A 72 -16.49 -13.28 -8.71
CA LYS A 72 -15.20 -12.70 -8.38
C LYS A 72 -15.23 -11.16 -8.46
N LYS A 73 -15.87 -10.60 -9.48
CA LYS A 73 -16.02 -9.15 -9.62
C LYS A 73 -16.88 -8.53 -8.51
N ALA A 74 -17.97 -9.20 -8.13
CA ALA A 74 -18.81 -8.80 -7.00
C ALA A 74 -18.06 -8.89 -5.66
N PHE A 75 -17.27 -9.94 -5.45
CA PHE A 75 -16.42 -10.12 -4.28
C PHE A 75 -15.37 -9.00 -4.16
N ILE A 76 -14.67 -8.67 -5.23
CA ILE A 76 -13.69 -7.56 -5.26
C ILE A 76 -14.39 -6.24 -4.90
N ARG A 77 -15.56 -5.96 -5.49
CA ARG A 77 -16.32 -4.73 -5.21
C ARG A 77 -16.78 -4.64 -3.75
N ASN A 78 -17.21 -5.75 -3.18
CA ASN A 78 -17.62 -5.78 -1.77
C ASN A 78 -16.41 -5.59 -0.84
N ASN A 79 -15.27 -6.19 -1.16
CA ASN A 79 -14.04 -6.01 -0.40
C ASN A 79 -13.52 -4.57 -0.49
N GLN A 80 -13.70 -3.90 -1.62
CA GLN A 80 -13.31 -2.50 -1.77
C GLN A 80 -14.04 -1.59 -0.78
N LYS A 81 -15.33 -1.79 -0.58
CA LYS A 81 -16.10 -1.03 0.43
C LYS A 81 -15.61 -1.28 1.85
N SER A 82 -15.34 -2.54 2.19
CA SER A 82 -14.78 -2.89 3.51
C SER A 82 -13.39 -2.27 3.68
N TYR A 83 -12.61 -2.21 2.61
CA TYR A 83 -11.27 -1.63 2.64
C TYR A 83 -11.28 -0.12 2.86
N GLU A 84 -12.25 0.59 2.31
CA GLU A 84 -12.44 2.02 2.60
C GLU A 84 -12.66 2.28 4.11
N LEU A 85 -13.39 1.39 4.79
CA LEU A 85 -13.54 1.46 6.26
C LEU A 85 -12.21 1.22 6.98
N TYR A 86 -11.38 0.29 6.50
CA TYR A 86 -10.06 0.05 7.08
C TYR A 86 -9.11 1.24 6.90
N LEU A 87 -9.15 1.92 5.77
CA LEU A 87 -8.38 3.16 5.58
C LEU A 87 -8.82 4.25 6.55
N GLN A 88 -10.13 4.37 6.80
CA GLN A 88 -10.66 5.30 7.80
C GLN A 88 -10.17 4.96 9.21
N ASP A 89 -10.17 3.68 9.57
CA ASP A 89 -9.67 3.20 10.86
C ASP A 89 -8.17 3.46 11.05
N LEU A 90 -7.38 3.37 9.96
CA LEU A 90 -5.98 3.80 9.95
C LEU A 90 -5.81 5.33 10.05
N GLY A 91 -6.88 6.11 9.85
CA GLY A 91 -6.82 7.57 9.75
C GLY A 91 -6.34 8.05 8.38
N VAL A 92 -6.50 7.24 7.33
CA VAL A 92 -6.10 7.55 5.96
C VAL A 92 -7.32 8.01 5.18
N PHE A 93 -7.50 9.32 5.04
CA PHE A 93 -8.64 9.89 4.31
C PHE A 93 -8.23 10.36 2.92
N GLU A 94 -7.27 11.26 2.85
CA GLU A 94 -6.72 11.82 1.62
C GLU A 94 -5.30 11.31 1.36
N LYS A 95 -4.78 11.60 0.17
CA LYS A 95 -3.37 11.35 -0.11
C LYS A 95 -2.49 12.30 0.68
N ASN A 96 -1.45 11.76 1.29
CA ASN A 96 -0.53 12.48 2.13
C ASN A 96 0.92 12.28 1.64
N TYR A 97 1.52 13.34 1.12
CA TYR A 97 2.92 13.39 0.68
C TYR A 97 3.72 14.37 1.55
N ASP A 98 3.33 14.53 2.82
CA ASP A 98 3.97 15.49 3.73
C ASP A 98 5.44 15.13 3.99
N HIS A 99 6.32 16.14 3.85
CA HIS A 99 7.73 16.05 4.19
C HIS A 99 8.05 16.65 5.57
N ALA A 100 7.06 17.25 6.24
CA ALA A 100 7.24 17.84 7.59
C ALA A 100 7.14 16.76 8.67
N ILE A 101 7.98 15.71 8.55
CA ILE A 101 8.09 14.60 9.50
C ILE A 101 9.51 14.50 10.04
N ASP A 102 9.67 14.03 11.28
CA ASP A 102 10.98 13.89 11.94
C ASP A 102 11.65 12.53 11.65
N LEU A 103 10.85 11.53 11.29
CA LEU A 103 11.30 10.17 10.99
C LEU A 103 10.36 9.54 9.96
N LEU A 104 10.92 8.89 8.96
CA LEU A 104 10.19 8.06 8.02
C LEU A 104 10.48 6.58 8.30
N VAL A 105 9.45 5.78 8.45
CA VAL A 105 9.53 4.32 8.57
C VAL A 105 8.99 3.70 7.29
N ILE A 106 9.85 3.03 6.52
CA ILE A 106 9.48 2.37 5.27
C ILE A 106 9.40 0.86 5.51
N GLY A 107 8.33 0.25 5.12
CA GLY A 107 8.04 -1.17 5.32
C GLY A 107 6.76 -1.31 6.16
N SER A 108 6.39 -2.42 6.58
CA SER A 108 6.74 -3.78 6.19
C SER A 108 6.11 -4.16 4.84
N ASP A 109 5.81 -5.42 4.60
CA ASP A 109 5.27 -5.92 3.34
C ASP A 109 6.33 -5.94 2.21
N GLU A 110 5.92 -6.21 0.99
CA GLU A 110 6.80 -6.30 -0.18
C GLU A 110 7.26 -4.93 -0.73
N VAL A 111 7.41 -3.91 0.13
CA VAL A 111 7.76 -2.54 -0.30
C VAL A 111 9.08 -2.47 -1.09
N PHE A 112 10.04 -3.33 -0.76
CA PHE A 112 11.35 -3.38 -1.43
C PHE A 112 11.40 -4.35 -2.63
N ASN A 113 10.26 -4.84 -3.09
CA ASN A 113 10.21 -5.70 -4.26
C ASN A 113 10.26 -4.87 -5.55
N CYS A 114 11.43 -4.80 -6.18
CA CYS A 114 11.63 -4.08 -7.46
C CYS A 114 10.86 -4.73 -8.64
N MET A 115 10.42 -5.97 -8.49
CA MET A 115 9.71 -6.73 -9.53
C MET A 115 8.19 -6.62 -9.42
N GLN A 116 7.68 -5.65 -8.68
CA GLN A 116 6.25 -5.46 -8.49
C GLN A 116 5.53 -5.16 -9.82
N GLY A 117 4.41 -5.85 -10.00
CA GLY A 117 3.51 -5.57 -11.11
C GLY A 117 2.62 -4.36 -10.87
N TYR A 118 1.74 -4.12 -11.83
CA TYR A 118 0.69 -3.08 -11.70
C TYR A 118 -0.21 -3.36 -10.48
N PRO A 119 -0.63 -2.34 -9.69
CA PRO A 119 -0.46 -0.90 -9.95
C PRO A 119 0.83 -0.28 -9.38
N VAL A 120 1.56 -0.95 -8.53
CA VAL A 120 2.66 -0.33 -7.77
C VAL A 120 3.90 -0.09 -8.64
N GLY A 121 4.38 -1.11 -9.35
CA GLY A 121 5.62 -1.03 -10.10
C GLY A 121 6.85 -0.76 -9.22
N TYR A 122 7.92 -0.26 -9.81
CA TYR A 122 9.12 0.18 -9.09
C TYR A 122 8.94 1.63 -8.62
N SER A 123 8.47 1.80 -7.40
CA SER A 123 8.36 3.12 -6.78
C SER A 123 9.66 3.48 -6.06
N LYS A 124 10.33 4.53 -6.50
CA LYS A 124 11.56 5.01 -5.89
C LYS A 124 11.35 5.60 -4.50
N ASN A 125 10.17 6.16 -4.22
CA ASN A 125 9.82 6.65 -2.88
C ASN A 125 9.94 5.54 -1.82
N LEU A 126 9.57 4.29 -2.17
CA LEU A 126 9.70 3.13 -1.27
C LEU A 126 11.18 2.77 -0.97
N PHE A 127 12.13 3.39 -1.67
CA PHE A 127 13.57 3.30 -1.41
C PHE A 127 14.13 4.60 -0.79
N GLY A 128 13.27 5.53 -0.39
CA GLY A 128 13.64 6.77 0.28
C GLY A 128 13.88 7.95 -0.63
N GLU A 129 13.74 7.83 -1.97
CA GLU A 129 13.85 8.96 -2.87
C GLU A 129 12.81 10.04 -2.51
N SER A 130 13.19 11.29 -2.57
CA SER A 130 12.47 12.49 -2.15
C SER A 130 12.40 12.71 -0.62
N TYR A 131 13.02 11.84 0.19
CA TYR A 131 13.07 11.94 1.65
C TYR A 131 14.50 11.86 2.19
N GLU A 132 15.50 12.23 1.37
CA GLU A 132 16.92 12.11 1.68
C GLU A 132 17.34 12.96 2.89
N ASP A 133 16.69 14.10 3.10
CA ASP A 133 16.93 15.00 4.25
C ASP A 133 16.22 14.55 5.54
N ILE A 134 15.42 13.50 5.47
CA ILE A 134 14.65 12.97 6.60
C ILE A 134 15.28 11.66 7.08
N LYS A 135 15.45 11.54 8.39
CA LYS A 135 15.91 10.28 8.97
C LYS A 135 14.94 9.16 8.57
N THR A 136 15.45 8.18 7.83
CA THR A 136 14.66 7.06 7.32
C THR A 136 15.17 5.74 7.89
N ILE A 137 14.25 4.88 8.29
CA ILE A 137 14.54 3.51 8.72
C ILE A 137 13.63 2.53 7.98
N SER A 138 14.11 1.31 7.79
CA SER A 138 13.30 0.19 7.28
C SER A 138 12.83 -0.69 8.42
N TYR A 139 11.66 -1.30 8.24
CA TYR A 139 11.05 -2.22 9.18
C TYR A 139 10.82 -3.57 8.52
#